data_129ecaad2160fe4a313c42f6f967f71a
#
_entry.id   129ecaad2160fe4a313c42f6f967f71a
#
_cell.length_a   1.000
_cell.length_b   1.000
_cell.length_c   1.000
_cell.angle_alpha   90.00
_cell.angle_beta   90.00
_cell.angle_gamma   90.00
#
_symmetry.space_group_name_H-M   'P 1'
#
loop_
_entity.id
_entity.type
_entity.pdbx_description
1 polymer ?
#
loop_
_entity_poly.entity_id
_entity_poly.type
_entity_poly.pdbx_seq_one_letter_code
_entity_poly.pdbx_strand_id
1 'polypeptide(L)'
;MAYRVIRPATHQEWLDERKKGIGSSEAGTIMGVNRFDTPYSLWRRKTGIDGPIPSNEAMELGHHMEPAVVTMFAARTGAEVCKNSEGDWIAVDKKREYLRVSPDRLFYEAGARHIKSNLRILECKTTSVAVDPDDFPVYWYCQLQYQMGVMGVKKGAVAWISSYPRLNFGYKEFDFNPEFYKALTESIEQFWLINVCGGIAPDDINSEDTLLKHPTSNAGETLQADAEMVDVYNNLKDITREIDALEDSRIYLEDRIKMFMGDAETLVSPSGSTMAVWKSAKPSMKFNAKAFREDDPAGYAKYMEPSPGSRRFSVK
;
A
#
# COMPACT_ATOMS: atom_id res chain seq x y z
N MET A 1 27.60 -14.94 12.87
CA MET A 1 26.42 -14.38 12.19
C MET A 1 26.16 -13.01 12.77
N ALA A 2 25.87 -12.03 11.94
CA ALA A 2 25.55 -10.67 12.40
C ALA A 2 24.15 -10.57 13.02
N TYR A 3 23.31 -11.57 12.82
CA TYR A 3 21.93 -11.65 13.32
C TYR A 3 21.70 -12.88 14.21
N ARG A 4 20.63 -12.84 15.00
CA ARG A 4 20.03 -13.99 15.70
C ARG A 4 18.64 -14.26 15.10
N VAL A 5 18.15 -15.50 15.24
CA VAL A 5 16.82 -15.89 14.78
C VAL A 5 15.90 -16.07 15.99
N ILE A 6 14.71 -15.51 15.91
CA ILE A 6 13.61 -15.73 16.83
C ILE A 6 12.55 -16.53 16.08
N ARG A 7 11.97 -17.54 16.70
CA ARG A 7 10.83 -18.31 16.20
C ARG A 7 9.69 -18.21 17.22
N PRO A 8 8.77 -17.27 17.02
CA PRO A 8 7.61 -17.14 17.90
C PRO A 8 6.77 -18.44 17.86
N ALA A 9 6.24 -18.85 19.01
CA ALA A 9 5.38 -20.03 19.09
C ALA A 9 3.96 -19.74 18.63
N THR A 10 3.54 -18.47 18.68
CA THR A 10 2.21 -18.02 18.29
C THR A 10 2.29 -16.76 17.43
N HIS A 11 1.23 -16.49 16.65
CA HIS A 11 1.11 -15.26 15.88
C HIS A 11 1.11 -14.01 16.78
N GLN A 12 0.54 -14.10 17.98
CA GLN A 12 0.58 -12.98 18.94
C GLN A 12 2.00 -12.67 19.40
N GLU A 13 2.81 -13.66 19.69
CA GLU A 13 4.23 -13.47 20.02
C GLU A 13 5.00 -12.85 18.85
N TRP A 14 4.68 -13.24 17.61
CA TRP A 14 5.27 -12.64 16.40
C TRP A 14 4.92 -11.15 16.28
N LEU A 15 3.65 -10.79 16.52
CA LEU A 15 3.21 -9.39 16.55
C LEU A 15 3.95 -8.59 17.64
N ASP A 16 4.12 -9.16 18.84
CA ASP A 16 4.80 -8.51 19.96
C ASP A 16 6.32 -8.34 19.68
N GLU A 17 6.94 -9.31 19.04
CA GLU A 17 8.31 -9.16 18.57
C GLU A 17 8.45 -8.06 17.51
N ARG A 18 7.50 -7.90 16.60
CA ARG A 18 7.50 -6.84 15.60
C ARG A 18 7.43 -5.43 16.19
N LYS A 19 6.80 -5.25 17.35
CA LYS A 19 6.73 -3.95 18.05
C LYS A 19 8.09 -3.48 18.55
N LYS A 20 9.04 -4.39 18.76
CA LYS A 20 10.37 -4.10 19.34
C LYS A 20 11.38 -3.54 18.32
N GLY A 21 10.95 -3.20 17.13
CA GLY A 21 11.81 -2.63 16.07
C GLY A 21 11.06 -2.41 14.77
N ILE A 22 11.82 -2.23 13.72
CA ILE A 22 11.32 -1.97 12.36
C ILE A 22 11.39 -3.25 11.53
N GLY A 23 10.24 -3.69 11.03
CA GLY A 23 10.12 -4.83 10.12
C GLY A 23 10.48 -4.46 8.68
N SER A 24 10.84 -5.46 7.86
CA SER A 24 11.27 -5.20 6.48
C SER A 24 10.18 -4.57 5.60
N SER A 25 8.92 -4.91 5.82
CA SER A 25 7.78 -4.31 5.10
C SER A 25 7.56 -2.83 5.42
N GLU A 26 8.12 -2.34 6.54
CA GLU A 26 8.00 -0.95 7.00
C GLU A 26 9.12 -0.05 6.45
N ALA A 27 10.15 -0.64 5.85
CA ALA A 27 11.31 0.10 5.34
C ALA A 27 10.93 1.11 4.25
N GLY A 28 10.08 0.71 3.30
CA GLY A 28 9.57 1.60 2.26
C GLY A 28 8.67 2.73 2.79
N THR A 29 7.96 2.49 3.89
CA THR A 29 7.15 3.50 4.58
C THR A 29 8.05 4.59 5.18
N ILE A 30 9.13 4.21 5.88
CA ILE A 30 10.07 5.16 6.48
C ILE A 30 10.79 6.00 5.41
N MET A 31 11.06 5.40 4.24
CA MET A 31 11.64 6.11 3.08
C MET A 31 10.63 7.01 2.35
N GLY A 32 9.36 7.05 2.74
CA GLY A 32 8.32 7.83 2.08
C GLY A 32 7.92 7.33 0.68
N VAL A 33 8.30 6.11 0.31
CA VAL A 33 8.01 5.53 -1.03
C VAL A 33 6.89 4.49 -1.02
N ASN A 34 6.30 4.21 0.13
CA ASN A 34 5.13 3.34 0.25
C ASN A 34 3.85 4.15 0.06
N ARG A 35 3.11 3.88 -1.00
CA ARG A 35 1.83 4.57 -1.30
C ARG A 35 0.66 4.20 -0.39
N PHE A 36 0.81 3.17 0.45
CA PHE A 36 -0.25 2.64 1.31
C PHE A 36 -0.10 3.03 2.77
N ASP A 37 1.02 3.66 3.13
CA ASP A 37 1.34 3.94 4.53
C ASP A 37 2.35 5.08 4.62
N THR A 38 2.31 5.85 5.70
CA THR A 38 3.17 7.02 5.92
C THR A 38 4.06 6.82 7.14
N PRO A 39 5.18 7.54 7.25
CA PRO A 39 5.99 7.55 8.47
C PRO A 39 5.18 7.97 9.70
N TYR A 40 4.24 8.93 9.55
CA TYR A 40 3.38 9.38 10.64
C TYR A 40 2.42 8.29 11.12
N SER A 41 1.72 7.63 10.20
CA SER A 41 0.84 6.50 10.51
C SER A 41 1.60 5.32 11.14
N LEU A 42 2.80 5.01 10.64
CA LEU A 42 3.66 3.98 11.21
C LEU A 42 4.10 4.34 12.63
N TRP A 43 4.51 5.59 12.86
CA TRP A 43 4.89 6.09 14.18
C TRP A 43 3.75 5.94 15.20
N ARG A 44 2.53 6.30 14.83
CA ARG A 44 1.35 6.15 15.71
C ARG A 44 1.15 4.71 16.14
N ARG A 45 1.32 3.74 15.21
CA ARG A 45 1.24 2.30 15.54
C ARG A 45 2.41 1.81 16.38
N LYS A 46 3.63 2.27 16.11
CA LYS A 46 4.82 1.88 16.88
C LYS A 46 4.81 2.43 18.31
N THR A 47 4.23 3.59 18.51
CA THR A 47 4.08 4.22 19.83
C THR A 47 2.82 3.78 20.59
N GLY A 48 1.96 2.97 19.94
CA GLY A 48 0.75 2.45 20.56
C GLY A 48 -0.42 3.45 20.61
N ILE A 49 -0.32 4.57 19.90
CA ILE A 49 -1.44 5.51 19.73
C ILE A 49 -2.55 4.85 18.93
N ASP A 50 -2.18 4.16 17.86
CA ASP A 50 -3.10 3.34 17.06
C ASP A 50 -2.80 1.86 17.27
N GLY A 51 -3.84 1.04 17.07
CA GLY A 51 -3.71 -0.42 17.02
C GLY A 51 -2.99 -0.89 15.73
N PRO A 52 -2.74 -2.20 15.63
CA PRO A 52 -2.23 -2.79 14.37
C PRO A 52 -3.25 -2.56 13.26
N ILE A 53 -2.75 -2.52 12.01
CA ILE A 53 -3.63 -2.45 10.82
C ILE A 53 -4.54 -3.70 10.84
N PRO A 54 -5.85 -3.54 10.80
CA PRO A 54 -6.76 -4.68 10.69
C PRO A 54 -6.46 -5.47 9.42
N SER A 55 -6.50 -6.81 9.51
CA SER A 55 -6.42 -7.65 8.31
C SER A 55 -7.55 -7.31 7.35
N ASN A 56 -7.25 -7.31 6.08
CA ASN A 56 -8.21 -7.12 5.01
C ASN A 56 -8.10 -8.27 4.00
N GLU A 57 -9.11 -8.41 3.15
CA GLU A 57 -9.19 -9.47 2.14
C GLU A 57 -7.95 -9.57 1.25
N ALA A 58 -7.35 -8.42 0.87
CA ALA A 58 -6.14 -8.40 0.05
C ALA A 58 -4.92 -8.96 0.79
N MET A 59 -4.79 -8.68 2.10
CA MET A 59 -3.72 -9.22 2.95
C MET A 59 -3.90 -10.72 3.16
N GLU A 60 -5.11 -11.19 3.41
CA GLU A 60 -5.43 -12.61 3.57
C GLU A 60 -5.17 -13.38 2.27
N LEU A 61 -5.64 -12.85 1.14
CA LEU A 61 -5.36 -13.43 -0.19
C LEU A 61 -3.85 -13.49 -0.46
N GLY A 62 -3.11 -12.43 -0.13
CA GLY A 62 -1.66 -12.39 -0.26
C GLY A 62 -0.98 -13.53 0.48
N HIS A 63 -1.36 -13.74 1.72
CA HIS A 63 -0.84 -14.82 2.55
C HIS A 63 -1.15 -16.22 1.98
N HIS A 64 -2.40 -16.44 1.54
CA HIS A 64 -2.80 -17.70 0.92
C HIS A 64 -2.14 -17.97 -0.45
N MET A 65 -1.80 -16.92 -1.18
CA MET A 65 -1.15 -17.04 -2.50
C MET A 65 0.38 -17.18 -2.42
N GLU A 66 1.00 -16.90 -1.29
CA GLU A 66 2.45 -17.01 -1.10
C GLU A 66 3.02 -18.38 -1.53
N PRO A 67 2.43 -19.54 -1.14
CA PRO A 67 2.93 -20.84 -1.59
C PRO A 67 2.86 -21.02 -3.12
N ALA A 68 1.86 -20.43 -3.78
CA ALA A 68 1.74 -20.46 -5.24
C ALA A 68 2.86 -19.64 -5.92
N VAL A 69 3.18 -18.45 -5.39
CA VAL A 69 4.31 -17.64 -5.86
C VAL A 69 5.62 -18.41 -5.73
N VAL A 70 5.86 -19.03 -4.57
CA VAL A 70 7.06 -19.88 -4.30
C VAL A 70 7.15 -21.02 -5.30
N THR A 71 6.05 -21.74 -5.53
CA THR A 71 6.01 -22.90 -6.45
C THR A 71 6.30 -22.46 -7.88
N MET A 72 5.71 -21.34 -8.33
CA MET A 72 5.96 -20.79 -9.67
C MET A 72 7.40 -20.32 -9.83
N PHE A 73 7.96 -19.68 -8.80
CA PHE A 73 9.36 -19.24 -8.81
C PHE A 73 10.31 -20.44 -8.94
N ALA A 74 10.15 -21.47 -8.11
CA ALA A 74 10.97 -22.67 -8.16
C ALA A 74 10.85 -23.38 -9.53
N ALA A 75 9.64 -23.49 -10.07
CA ALA A 75 9.40 -24.10 -11.39
C ALA A 75 10.05 -23.33 -12.55
N ARG A 76 10.15 -22.00 -12.46
CA ARG A 76 10.71 -21.15 -13.52
C ARG A 76 12.24 -21.04 -13.46
N THR A 77 12.82 -21.09 -12.27
CA THR A 77 14.25 -20.86 -12.04
C THR A 77 15.04 -22.13 -11.72
N GLY A 78 14.36 -23.22 -11.36
CA GLY A 78 14.99 -24.42 -10.80
C GLY A 78 15.51 -24.21 -9.37
N ALA A 79 15.15 -23.11 -8.70
CA ALA A 79 15.63 -22.79 -7.36
C ALA A 79 15.18 -23.82 -6.32
N GLU A 80 16.08 -24.13 -5.40
CA GLU A 80 15.83 -25.04 -4.28
C GLU A 80 15.45 -24.23 -3.04
N VAL A 81 14.14 -24.16 -2.74
CA VAL A 81 13.60 -23.40 -1.61
C VAL A 81 13.86 -24.13 -0.29
N CYS A 82 14.36 -23.41 0.70
CA CYS A 82 14.71 -23.97 2.01
C CYS A 82 13.47 -24.22 2.87
N LYS A 83 13.18 -25.45 3.23
CA LYS A 83 12.06 -25.82 4.12
C LYS A 83 12.12 -25.16 5.50
N ASN A 84 13.32 -24.91 6.02
CA ASN A 84 13.51 -24.26 7.32
C ASN A 84 13.20 -22.75 7.30
N SER A 85 12.85 -22.18 6.16
CA SER A 85 12.38 -20.79 6.03
C SER A 85 10.84 -20.66 6.00
N GLU A 86 10.13 -21.78 6.15
CA GLU A 86 8.67 -21.77 6.28
C GLU A 86 8.22 -21.34 7.68
N GLY A 87 7.04 -20.73 7.76
CA GLY A 87 6.43 -20.26 9.00
C GLY A 87 7.00 -18.94 9.52
N ASP A 88 6.48 -18.51 10.65
CA ASP A 88 6.85 -17.25 11.28
C ASP A 88 8.24 -17.31 11.91
N TRP A 89 9.14 -16.46 11.45
CA TRP A 89 10.46 -16.27 12.02
C TRP A 89 10.99 -14.86 11.78
N ILE A 90 11.87 -14.40 12.67
CA ILE A 90 12.45 -13.06 12.62
C ILE A 90 13.96 -13.15 12.75
N ALA A 91 14.69 -12.58 11.79
CA ALA A 91 16.11 -12.34 11.93
C ALA A 91 16.31 -10.93 12.54
N VAL A 92 17.07 -10.85 13.62
CA VAL A 92 17.32 -9.62 14.39
C VAL A 92 18.82 -9.33 14.33
N ASP A 93 19.19 -8.12 13.94
CA ASP A 93 20.58 -7.67 13.97
C ASP A 93 21.10 -7.66 15.42
N LYS A 94 22.29 -8.21 15.68
CA LYS A 94 22.83 -8.36 17.02
C LYS A 94 23.31 -7.07 17.67
N LYS A 95 23.61 -6.06 16.87
CA LYS A 95 24.11 -4.77 17.34
C LYS A 95 23.02 -3.71 17.40
N ARG A 96 22.10 -3.76 16.43
CA ARG A 96 20.98 -2.85 16.28
C ARG A 96 19.69 -3.65 16.34
N GLU A 97 19.30 -4.09 17.53
CA GLU A 97 18.19 -5.03 17.74
C GLU A 97 16.82 -4.54 17.21
N TYR A 98 16.71 -3.24 16.94
CA TYR A 98 15.54 -2.67 16.26
C TYR A 98 15.51 -2.98 14.75
N LEU A 99 16.61 -3.44 14.14
CA LEU A 99 16.59 -3.91 12.76
C LEU A 99 16.13 -5.38 12.72
N ARG A 100 14.92 -5.60 12.21
CA ARG A 100 14.22 -6.88 12.23
C ARG A 100 13.66 -7.22 10.85
N VAL A 101 13.89 -8.43 10.39
CA VAL A 101 13.43 -8.87 9.08
C VAL A 101 12.83 -10.27 9.14
N SER A 102 11.79 -10.49 8.35
CA SER A 102 11.13 -11.78 8.16
C SER A 102 10.96 -12.00 6.66
N PRO A 103 11.95 -12.53 5.96
CA PRO A 103 11.80 -12.93 4.57
C PRO A 103 10.79 -14.06 4.41
N ASP A 104 10.03 -14.06 3.33
CA ASP A 104 9.04 -15.11 3.07
C ASP A 104 9.74 -16.45 2.89
N ARG A 105 10.81 -16.52 2.06
CA ARG A 105 11.59 -17.74 1.86
C ARG A 105 13.08 -17.45 1.69
N LEU A 106 13.86 -18.51 1.96
CA LEU A 106 15.26 -18.61 1.59
C LEU A 106 15.40 -19.67 0.50
N PHE A 107 16.34 -19.49 -0.41
CA PHE A 107 16.58 -20.44 -1.48
C PHE A 107 18.05 -20.50 -1.91
N TYR A 108 18.38 -21.54 -2.68
CA TYR A 108 19.61 -21.70 -3.43
C TYR A 108 19.30 -21.74 -4.92
N GLU A 109 20.17 -21.17 -5.74
CA GLU A 109 20.08 -21.31 -7.20
C GLU A 109 20.24 -22.79 -7.60
N ALA A 110 19.66 -23.17 -8.73
CA ALA A 110 19.75 -24.52 -9.26
C ALA A 110 21.21 -25.02 -9.32
N GLY A 111 21.47 -26.19 -8.71
CA GLY A 111 22.80 -26.81 -8.65
C GLY A 111 23.83 -26.07 -7.78
N ALA A 112 23.45 -25.03 -7.07
CA ALA A 112 24.36 -24.34 -6.17
C ALA A 112 24.66 -25.20 -4.92
N ARG A 113 25.88 -25.10 -4.40
CA ARG A 113 26.20 -25.71 -3.10
C ARG A 113 25.39 -25.04 -1.99
N HIS A 114 24.80 -25.82 -1.10
CA HIS A 114 24.02 -25.33 0.05
C HIS A 114 24.94 -24.76 1.16
N ILE A 115 25.65 -23.71 0.86
CA ILE A 115 26.52 -22.99 1.81
C ILE A 115 26.00 -21.56 1.98
N LYS A 116 26.32 -20.93 3.09
CA LYS A 116 25.81 -19.62 3.47
C LYS A 116 26.08 -18.53 2.40
N SER A 117 27.22 -18.56 1.72
CA SER A 117 27.54 -17.57 0.68
C SER A 117 26.62 -17.64 -0.54
N ASN A 118 25.98 -18.79 -0.76
CA ASN A 118 25.07 -19.04 -1.89
C ASN A 118 23.60 -18.87 -1.49
N LEU A 119 23.33 -18.61 -0.21
CA LEU A 119 21.98 -18.36 0.28
C LEU A 119 21.41 -17.11 -0.36
N ARG A 120 20.14 -17.17 -0.76
CA ARG A 120 19.37 -16.10 -1.40
C ARG A 120 18.07 -15.85 -0.62
N ILE A 121 17.51 -14.67 -0.74
CA ILE A 121 16.21 -14.30 -0.19
C ILE A 121 15.19 -14.26 -1.31
N LEU A 122 14.01 -14.83 -1.08
CA LEU A 122 12.83 -14.70 -1.91
C LEU A 122 11.77 -13.95 -1.12
N GLU A 123 11.31 -12.84 -1.70
CA GLU A 123 10.15 -12.09 -1.25
C GLU A 123 9.00 -12.33 -2.21
N CYS A 124 7.82 -12.68 -1.69
CA CYS A 124 6.64 -13.03 -2.45
C CYS A 124 5.60 -11.92 -2.40
N LYS A 125 5.02 -11.56 -3.54
CA LYS A 125 4.03 -10.50 -3.63
C LYS A 125 2.81 -10.92 -4.44
N THR A 126 1.66 -10.36 -4.06
CA THR A 126 0.44 -10.35 -4.89
C THR A 126 0.01 -8.92 -5.13
N THR A 127 -0.50 -8.64 -6.31
CA THR A 127 -0.93 -7.28 -6.68
C THR A 127 -2.06 -7.30 -7.67
N SER A 128 -2.92 -6.28 -7.62
CA SER A 128 -4.00 -6.05 -8.59
C SER A 128 -3.60 -5.15 -9.75
N VAL A 129 -2.34 -4.71 -9.81
CA VAL A 129 -1.83 -3.85 -10.89
C VAL A 129 -0.72 -4.56 -11.65
N ALA A 130 -0.50 -4.15 -12.91
CA ALA A 130 0.67 -4.59 -13.67
C ALA A 130 1.96 -4.17 -12.97
N VAL A 131 2.96 -5.04 -12.99
CA VAL A 131 4.31 -4.72 -12.52
C VAL A 131 5.21 -4.62 -13.74
N ASP A 132 5.74 -3.42 -13.96
CA ASP A 132 6.76 -3.18 -14.96
C ASP A 132 8.14 -3.49 -14.34
N PRO A 133 8.91 -4.44 -14.90
CA PRO A 133 10.27 -4.70 -14.42
C PRO A 133 11.21 -3.49 -14.54
N ASP A 134 10.96 -2.55 -15.46
CA ASP A 134 11.79 -1.36 -15.68
C ASP A 134 11.36 -0.21 -14.75
N ASP A 135 10.08 -0.18 -14.34
CA ASP A 135 9.53 0.73 -13.31
C ASP A 135 9.10 -0.08 -12.07
N PHE A 136 10.08 -0.75 -11.48
CA PHE A 136 9.84 -1.69 -10.38
C PHE A 136 9.45 -0.97 -9.08
N PRO A 137 8.45 -1.48 -8.32
CA PRO A 137 8.00 -0.86 -7.08
C PRO A 137 9.12 -0.67 -6.05
N VAL A 138 9.51 0.59 -5.82
CA VAL A 138 10.66 0.95 -4.96
C VAL A 138 10.49 0.43 -3.53
N TYR A 139 9.27 0.41 -2.98
CA TYR A 139 9.02 -0.10 -1.64
C TYR A 139 9.26 -1.62 -1.50
N TRP A 140 9.09 -2.43 -2.57
CA TRP A 140 9.50 -3.83 -2.59
C TRP A 140 11.02 -3.96 -2.61
N TYR A 141 11.68 -3.11 -3.38
CA TYR A 141 13.14 -3.04 -3.40
C TYR A 141 13.71 -2.67 -2.03
N CYS A 142 13.17 -1.65 -1.35
CA CYS A 142 13.52 -1.30 0.02
C CYS A 142 13.43 -2.51 0.97
N GLN A 143 12.33 -3.24 0.90
CA GLN A 143 12.09 -4.42 1.73
C GLN A 143 13.16 -5.48 1.50
N LEU A 144 13.42 -5.84 0.24
CA LEU A 144 14.42 -6.87 -0.11
C LEU A 144 15.83 -6.45 0.28
N GLN A 145 16.25 -5.21 -0.01
CA GLN A 145 17.57 -4.69 0.35
C GLN A 145 17.79 -4.68 1.86
N TYR A 146 16.76 -4.33 2.61
CA TYR A 146 16.78 -4.37 4.06
C TYR A 146 16.99 -5.79 4.60
N GLN A 147 16.25 -6.76 4.08
CA GLN A 147 16.39 -8.18 4.42
C GLN A 147 17.80 -8.69 4.11
N MET A 148 18.30 -8.40 2.91
CA MET A 148 19.63 -8.81 2.48
C MET A 148 20.72 -8.25 3.38
N GLY A 149 20.63 -6.99 3.75
CA GLY A 149 21.62 -6.32 4.59
C GLY A 149 21.66 -6.86 6.01
N VAL A 150 20.51 -7.02 6.69
CA VAL A 150 20.43 -7.57 8.05
C VAL A 150 20.95 -9.00 8.08
N MET A 151 20.64 -9.82 7.08
CA MET A 151 21.07 -11.22 7.03
C MET A 151 22.47 -11.43 6.43
N GLY A 152 23.06 -10.40 5.81
CA GLY A 152 24.34 -10.50 5.12
C GLY A 152 24.27 -11.40 3.89
N VAL A 153 23.15 -11.38 3.18
CA VAL A 153 22.89 -12.12 1.93
C VAL A 153 23.19 -11.19 0.75
N LYS A 154 23.85 -11.70 -0.28
CA LYS A 154 24.34 -10.88 -1.39
C LYS A 154 23.38 -10.75 -2.56
N LYS A 155 22.43 -11.67 -2.67
CA LYS A 155 21.44 -11.70 -3.75
C LYS A 155 20.07 -12.06 -3.21
N GLY A 156 19.05 -11.59 -3.87
CA GLY A 156 17.67 -11.95 -3.57
C GLY A 156 16.77 -11.72 -4.77
N ALA A 157 15.55 -12.22 -4.68
CA ALA A 157 14.52 -12.04 -5.69
C ALA A 157 13.23 -11.56 -5.07
N VAL A 158 12.49 -10.75 -5.82
CA VAL A 158 11.06 -10.53 -5.58
C VAL A 158 10.31 -11.26 -6.68
N ALA A 159 9.38 -12.12 -6.29
CA ALA A 159 8.48 -12.81 -7.21
C ALA A 159 7.04 -12.40 -6.92
N TRP A 160 6.20 -12.29 -7.95
CA TRP A 160 4.84 -11.81 -7.78
C TRP A 160 3.83 -12.50 -8.69
N ILE A 161 2.59 -12.51 -8.24
CA ILE A 161 1.42 -12.76 -9.07
C ILE A 161 0.63 -11.47 -9.18
N SER A 162 0.39 -11.02 -10.42
CA SER A 162 -0.45 -9.87 -10.76
C SER A 162 -1.76 -10.34 -11.37
N SER A 163 -2.89 -9.73 -11.00
CA SER A 163 -4.19 -10.05 -11.59
C SER A 163 -4.59 -9.13 -12.74
N TYR A 164 -3.87 -8.03 -12.97
CA TYR A 164 -4.16 -7.06 -14.03
C TYR A 164 -2.99 -6.93 -15.02
N PRO A 165 -3.25 -6.77 -16.34
CA PRO A 165 -4.55 -6.84 -17.07
C PRO A 165 -5.10 -8.27 -17.18
N ARG A 166 -4.31 -9.26 -16.79
CA ARG A 166 -4.66 -10.69 -16.67
C ARG A 166 -3.72 -11.33 -15.68
N LEU A 167 -4.12 -12.48 -15.15
CA LEU A 167 -3.28 -13.23 -14.20
C LEU A 167 -1.91 -13.52 -14.83
N ASN A 168 -0.87 -13.04 -14.18
CA ASN A 168 0.51 -13.15 -14.64
C ASN A 168 1.45 -13.40 -13.46
N PHE A 169 2.49 -14.21 -13.72
CA PHE A 169 3.60 -14.41 -12.79
C PHE A 169 4.85 -13.71 -13.32
N GLY A 170 5.54 -12.98 -12.45
CA GLY A 170 6.83 -12.37 -12.73
C GLY A 170 7.80 -12.52 -11.58
N TYR A 171 9.07 -12.31 -11.85
CA TYR A 171 10.10 -12.17 -10.81
C TYR A 171 11.23 -11.28 -11.31
N LYS A 172 11.95 -10.67 -10.35
CA LYS A 172 13.16 -9.88 -10.62
C LYS A 172 14.20 -10.16 -9.54
N GLU A 173 15.44 -10.41 -9.98
CA GLU A 173 16.58 -10.64 -9.10
C GLU A 173 17.35 -9.35 -8.89
N PHE A 174 17.93 -9.22 -7.69
CA PHE A 174 18.70 -8.07 -7.30
C PHE A 174 19.97 -8.48 -6.57
N ASP A 175 21.04 -7.76 -6.84
CA ASP A 175 22.24 -7.77 -6.02
C ASP A 175 22.07 -6.85 -4.81
N PHE A 176 22.76 -7.17 -3.72
CA PHE A 176 22.82 -6.32 -2.55
C PHE A 176 23.54 -5.01 -2.87
N ASN A 177 22.88 -3.90 -2.57
CA ASN A 177 23.42 -2.55 -2.73
C ASN A 177 23.82 -2.00 -1.35
N PRO A 178 25.11 -1.98 -0.98
CA PRO A 178 25.56 -1.53 0.32
C PRO A 178 25.33 -0.03 0.56
N GLU A 179 25.41 0.81 -0.46
CA GLU A 179 25.18 2.26 -0.35
C GLU A 179 23.71 2.55 -0.07
N PHE A 180 22.82 1.92 -0.82
CA PHE A 180 21.39 2.01 -0.58
C PHE A 180 21.01 1.48 0.80
N TYR A 181 21.54 0.33 1.21
CA TYR A 181 21.30 -0.24 2.53
C TYR A 181 21.79 0.68 3.65
N LYS A 182 22.91 1.35 3.46
CA LYS A 182 23.43 2.32 4.43
C LYS A 182 22.43 3.48 4.59
N ALA A 183 22.02 4.13 3.51
CA ALA A 183 21.04 5.22 3.56
C ALA A 183 19.71 4.77 4.18
N LEU A 184 19.23 3.59 3.79
CA LEU A 184 18.00 3.01 4.32
C LEU A 184 18.09 2.79 5.84
N THR A 185 19.20 2.22 6.33
CA THR A 185 19.37 1.96 7.76
C THR A 185 19.62 3.22 8.58
N GLU A 186 20.22 4.27 8.01
CA GLU A 186 20.34 5.59 8.63
C GLU A 186 18.94 6.21 8.84
N SER A 187 18.08 6.15 7.84
CA SER A 187 16.67 6.62 7.95
C SER A 187 15.88 5.81 8.98
N ILE A 188 16.05 4.49 8.98
CA ILE A 188 15.41 3.60 9.99
C ILE A 188 15.90 3.92 11.40
N GLU A 189 17.20 4.13 11.58
CA GLU A 189 17.79 4.48 12.86
C GLU A 189 17.25 5.82 13.39
N GLN A 190 17.21 6.84 12.54
CA GLN A 190 16.63 8.14 12.86
C GLN A 190 15.15 7.99 13.26
N PHE A 191 14.37 7.29 12.48
CA PHE A 191 12.96 7.05 12.76
C PHE A 191 12.78 6.31 14.08
N TRP A 192 13.55 5.25 14.33
CA TRP A 192 13.43 4.47 15.56
C TRP A 192 13.87 5.24 16.80
N LEU A 193 15.05 5.87 16.76
CA LEU A 193 15.62 6.53 17.95
C LEU A 193 14.95 7.87 18.24
N ILE A 194 14.68 8.68 17.22
CA ILE A 194 14.12 10.02 17.41
C ILE A 194 12.59 9.98 17.48
N ASN A 195 11.96 9.34 16.50
CA ASN A 195 10.50 9.38 16.44
C ASN A 195 9.88 8.39 17.42
N VAL A 196 10.25 7.10 17.37
CA VAL A 196 9.59 6.08 18.20
C VAL A 196 10.07 6.16 19.65
N CYS A 197 11.38 6.06 19.90
CA CYS A 197 11.92 6.06 21.26
C CYS A 197 11.90 7.46 21.88
N GLY A 198 12.16 8.51 21.10
CA GLY A 198 12.13 9.91 21.55
C GLY A 198 10.74 10.49 21.65
N GLY A 199 9.71 9.82 21.11
CA GLY A 199 8.32 10.28 21.15
C GLY A 199 8.04 11.50 20.27
N ILE A 200 8.93 11.82 19.31
CA ILE A 200 8.78 12.96 18.40
C ILE A 200 8.06 12.49 17.15
N ALA A 201 6.86 13.01 16.92
CA ALA A 201 6.10 12.66 15.70
C ALA A 201 6.87 13.07 14.43
N PRO A 202 6.90 12.21 13.38
CA PRO A 202 7.32 12.65 12.05
C PRO A 202 6.41 13.74 11.49
N ASP A 203 6.90 14.48 10.50
CA ASP A 203 6.06 15.40 9.76
C ASP A 203 4.95 14.66 9.00
N ASP A 204 3.80 15.28 8.89
CA ASP A 204 2.72 14.82 8.02
C ASP A 204 3.11 15.05 6.56
N ILE A 205 2.87 14.06 5.70
CA ILE A 205 3.23 14.12 4.28
C ILE A 205 2.01 14.19 3.36
N ASN A 206 0.83 13.99 3.89
CA ASN A 206 -0.43 14.06 3.12
C ASN A 206 -1.61 14.52 3.99
N SER A 207 -2.76 14.72 3.33
CA SER A 207 -3.98 15.17 4.02
C SER A 207 -4.55 14.15 5.01
N GLU A 208 -4.26 12.86 4.85
CA GLU A 208 -4.69 11.82 5.78
C GLU A 208 -3.92 11.93 7.10
N ASP A 209 -2.62 12.13 7.05
CA ASP A 209 -1.79 12.40 8.24
C ASP A 209 -2.25 13.68 8.94
N THR A 210 -2.53 14.73 8.15
CA THR A 210 -3.04 15.99 8.68
C THR A 210 -4.39 15.80 9.39
N LEU A 211 -5.29 14.96 8.86
CA LEU A 211 -6.56 14.63 9.51
C LEU A 211 -6.37 13.80 10.78
N LEU A 212 -5.41 12.87 10.80
CA LEU A 212 -5.06 12.12 12.02
C LEU A 212 -4.50 13.03 13.12
N LYS A 213 -3.74 14.05 12.75
CA LYS A 213 -3.14 15.04 13.65
C LYS A 213 -4.14 16.08 14.11
N HIS A 214 -5.03 16.50 13.21
CA HIS A 214 -6.01 17.56 13.42
C HIS A 214 -7.43 17.09 13.04
N PRO A 215 -8.03 16.14 13.80
CA PRO A 215 -9.30 15.50 13.42
C PRO A 215 -10.50 16.48 13.42
N THR A 216 -10.39 17.58 14.17
CA THR A 216 -11.42 18.62 14.26
C THR A 216 -10.83 19.99 13.98
N SER A 217 -11.65 20.92 13.48
CA SER A 217 -11.27 22.33 13.38
C SER A 217 -11.68 23.09 14.63
N ASN A 218 -10.92 24.13 14.95
CA ASN A 218 -11.32 25.10 15.99
C ASN A 218 -12.30 26.10 15.37
N ALA A 219 -13.49 26.18 15.93
CA ALA A 219 -14.51 27.08 15.39
C ALA A 219 -14.07 28.54 15.52
N GLY A 220 -14.12 29.27 14.41
CA GLY A 220 -13.75 30.70 14.35
C GLY A 220 -12.26 30.99 14.22
N GLU A 221 -11.38 29.97 14.27
CA GLU A 221 -9.96 30.17 14.01
C GLU A 221 -9.72 30.44 12.52
N THR A 222 -8.90 31.47 12.24
CA THR A 222 -8.53 31.89 10.89
C THR A 222 -7.03 31.95 10.78
N LEU A 223 -6.48 31.33 9.74
CA LEU A 223 -5.05 31.37 9.42
C LEU A 223 -4.83 32.28 8.21
N GLN A 224 -3.87 33.18 8.30
CA GLN A 224 -3.47 34.02 7.16
C GLN A 224 -2.45 33.26 6.30
N ALA A 225 -2.73 33.14 5.01
CA ALA A 225 -1.82 32.52 4.05
C ALA A 225 -0.58 33.39 3.83
N ASP A 226 0.58 32.75 3.72
CA ASP A 226 1.80 33.38 3.20
C ASP A 226 1.80 33.39 1.66
N ALA A 227 2.86 33.95 1.08
CA ALA A 227 2.97 34.08 -0.38
C ALA A 227 3.01 32.71 -1.10
N GLU A 228 3.70 31.73 -0.54
CA GLU A 228 3.77 30.37 -1.08
C GLU A 228 2.40 29.70 -1.12
N MET A 229 1.63 29.80 -0.05
CA MET A 229 0.29 29.23 0.03
C MET A 229 -0.70 29.94 -0.89
N VAL A 230 -0.53 31.25 -1.12
CA VAL A 230 -1.32 31.99 -2.13
C VAL A 230 -1.03 31.44 -3.53
N ASP A 231 0.23 31.16 -3.87
CA ASP A 231 0.60 30.59 -5.17
C ASP A 231 0.03 29.16 -5.34
N VAL A 232 0.11 28.32 -4.31
CA VAL A 232 -0.52 26.98 -4.31
C VAL A 232 -2.03 27.07 -4.53
N TYR A 233 -2.70 28.01 -3.86
CA TYR A 233 -4.14 28.25 -4.02
C TYR A 233 -4.49 28.67 -5.45
N ASN A 234 -3.73 29.61 -6.06
CA ASN A 234 -3.97 30.07 -7.41
C ASN A 234 -3.77 28.93 -8.43
N ASN A 235 -2.69 28.15 -8.29
CA ASN A 235 -2.44 27.00 -9.13
C ASN A 235 -3.58 25.96 -9.03
N LEU A 236 -4.09 25.71 -7.83
CA LEU A 236 -5.22 24.80 -7.64
C LEU A 236 -6.49 25.30 -8.34
N LYS A 237 -6.76 26.63 -8.29
CA LYS A 237 -7.90 27.24 -9.01
C LYS A 237 -7.76 27.13 -10.51
N ASP A 238 -6.56 27.33 -11.04
CA ASP A 238 -6.32 27.24 -12.48
C ASP A 238 -6.49 25.79 -12.97
N ILE A 239 -5.92 24.81 -12.26
CA ILE A 239 -6.15 23.38 -12.54
C ILE A 239 -7.63 23.02 -12.47
N THR A 240 -8.36 23.53 -11.47
CA THR A 240 -9.81 23.28 -11.35
C THR A 240 -10.57 23.81 -12.57
N ARG A 241 -10.25 25.01 -13.05
CA ARG A 241 -10.86 25.57 -14.27
C ARG A 241 -10.55 24.74 -15.52
N GLU A 242 -9.32 24.23 -15.64
CA GLU A 242 -8.94 23.34 -16.75
C GLU A 242 -9.74 22.03 -16.70
N ILE A 243 -9.92 21.45 -15.51
CA ILE A 243 -10.73 20.24 -15.33
C ILE A 243 -12.19 20.52 -15.73
N ASP A 244 -12.79 21.61 -15.26
CA ASP A 244 -14.16 21.98 -15.61
C ASP A 244 -14.33 22.17 -17.13
N ALA A 245 -13.39 22.82 -17.81
CA ALA A 245 -13.42 22.98 -19.25
C ALA A 245 -13.29 21.65 -20.03
N LEU A 246 -12.47 20.72 -19.52
CA LEU A 246 -12.35 19.36 -20.09
C LEU A 246 -13.61 18.53 -19.84
N GLU A 247 -14.24 18.67 -18.66
CA GLU A 247 -15.53 18.03 -18.34
C GLU A 247 -16.65 18.53 -19.27
N ASP A 248 -16.75 19.83 -19.49
CA ASP A 248 -17.71 20.41 -20.43
C ASP A 248 -17.49 19.88 -21.86
N SER A 249 -16.23 19.78 -22.27
CA SER A 249 -15.86 19.21 -23.57
C SER A 249 -16.23 17.72 -23.68
N ARG A 250 -16.03 16.96 -22.61
CA ARG A 250 -16.42 15.54 -22.52
C ARG A 250 -17.93 15.39 -22.63
N ILE A 251 -18.68 16.15 -21.85
CA ILE A 251 -20.15 16.14 -21.89
C ILE A 251 -20.67 16.46 -23.29
N TYR A 252 -20.13 17.50 -23.93
CA TYR A 252 -20.49 17.85 -25.30
C TYR A 252 -20.26 16.70 -26.31
N LEU A 253 -19.12 16.01 -26.21
CA LEU A 253 -18.82 14.88 -27.10
C LEU A 253 -19.72 13.67 -26.80
N GLU A 254 -19.97 13.36 -25.53
CA GLU A 254 -20.91 12.31 -25.12
C GLU A 254 -22.32 12.57 -25.64
N ASP A 255 -22.80 13.81 -25.55
CA ASP A 255 -24.13 14.17 -26.02
C ASP A 255 -24.23 14.04 -27.55
N ARG A 256 -23.20 14.40 -28.31
CA ARG A 256 -23.15 14.16 -29.72
C ARG A 256 -23.26 12.67 -30.09
N ILE A 257 -22.56 11.79 -29.31
CA ILE A 257 -22.64 10.34 -29.48
C ILE A 257 -24.07 9.87 -29.17
N LYS A 258 -24.66 10.28 -28.04
CA LYS A 258 -26.02 9.91 -27.64
C LYS A 258 -27.06 10.36 -28.68
N MET A 259 -26.94 11.59 -29.17
CA MET A 259 -27.81 12.11 -30.24
C MET A 259 -27.70 11.29 -31.54
N PHE A 260 -26.50 10.84 -31.89
CA PHE A 260 -26.29 9.97 -33.04
C PHE A 260 -26.89 8.58 -32.82
N MET A 261 -26.80 8.02 -31.62
CA MET A 261 -27.32 6.71 -31.28
C MET A 261 -28.86 6.65 -31.30
N GLY A 262 -29.54 7.72 -30.92
CA GLY A 262 -31.00 7.74 -30.80
C GLY A 262 -31.53 6.60 -29.94
N ASP A 263 -32.33 5.70 -30.54
CA ASP A 263 -32.92 4.52 -29.86
C ASP A 263 -31.98 3.32 -29.83
N ALA A 264 -30.79 3.40 -30.44
CA ALA A 264 -29.86 2.27 -30.50
C ALA A 264 -29.15 2.06 -29.15
N GLU A 265 -29.09 0.80 -28.68
CA GLU A 265 -28.40 0.43 -27.47
C GLU A 265 -26.88 0.35 -27.62
N THR A 266 -26.38 0.13 -28.85
CA THR A 266 -24.95 -0.13 -29.09
C THR A 266 -24.50 0.59 -30.35
N LEU A 267 -23.42 1.35 -30.25
CA LEU A 267 -22.69 1.96 -31.33
C LEU A 267 -21.48 1.10 -31.70
N VAL A 268 -21.31 0.77 -32.97
CA VAL A 268 -20.18 -0.02 -33.46
C VAL A 268 -19.38 0.77 -34.49
N SER A 269 -18.09 0.50 -34.58
CA SER A 269 -17.21 1.02 -35.63
C SER A 269 -17.49 0.35 -36.96
N PRO A 270 -16.99 0.90 -38.08
CA PRO A 270 -17.07 0.22 -39.41
C PRO A 270 -16.43 -1.17 -39.42
N SER A 271 -15.49 -1.47 -38.53
CA SER A 271 -14.86 -2.79 -38.37
C SER A 271 -15.66 -3.74 -37.44
N GLY A 272 -16.82 -3.31 -36.91
CA GLY A 272 -17.67 -4.12 -36.04
C GLY A 272 -17.28 -4.07 -34.54
N SER A 273 -16.27 -3.29 -34.14
CA SER A 273 -15.89 -3.14 -32.73
C SER A 273 -16.87 -2.23 -32.00
N THR A 274 -17.31 -2.61 -30.80
CA THR A 274 -18.16 -1.77 -29.93
C THR A 274 -17.44 -0.50 -29.53
N MET A 275 -18.04 0.66 -29.80
CA MET A 275 -17.53 1.99 -29.44
C MET A 275 -18.25 2.56 -28.22
N ALA A 276 -19.56 2.42 -28.12
CA ALA A 276 -20.35 2.90 -27.01
C ALA A 276 -21.57 2.01 -26.75
N VAL A 277 -22.05 2.02 -25.51
CA VAL A 277 -23.29 1.33 -25.10
C VAL A 277 -24.15 2.29 -24.30
N TRP A 278 -25.41 2.43 -24.68
CA TRP A 278 -26.39 3.28 -24.01
C TRP A 278 -27.71 2.57 -23.83
N LYS A 279 -27.83 1.80 -22.71
CA LYS A 279 -28.97 0.91 -22.45
C LYS A 279 -29.95 1.50 -21.45
N SER A 280 -31.22 1.21 -21.65
CA SER A 280 -32.27 1.47 -20.66
C SER A 280 -32.09 0.57 -19.44
N ALA A 281 -32.01 1.16 -18.24
CA ALA A 281 -32.02 0.41 -16.99
C ALA A 281 -33.43 -0.13 -16.71
N LYS A 282 -33.51 -1.31 -16.08
CA LYS A 282 -34.78 -1.83 -15.60
C LYS A 282 -35.32 -0.94 -14.47
N PRO A 283 -36.66 -0.75 -14.37
CA PRO A 283 -37.25 -0.07 -13.22
C PRO A 283 -36.81 -0.71 -11.92
N SER A 284 -36.46 0.10 -10.96
CA SER A 284 -36.06 -0.35 -9.61
C SER A 284 -36.85 0.39 -8.54
N MET A 285 -37.12 -0.30 -7.42
CA MET A 285 -37.71 0.33 -6.25
C MET A 285 -36.61 1.00 -5.43
N LYS A 286 -36.84 2.24 -5.02
CA LYS A 286 -35.97 2.97 -4.10
C LYS A 286 -36.70 3.19 -2.78
N PHE A 287 -36.00 2.95 -1.66
CA PHE A 287 -36.50 3.26 -0.34
C PHE A 287 -36.59 4.80 -0.17
N ASN A 288 -37.79 5.27 0.14
CA ASN A 288 -38.01 6.71 0.39
C ASN A 288 -37.84 6.98 1.90
N ALA A 289 -36.58 7.22 2.29
CA ALA A 289 -36.23 7.48 3.69
C ALA A 289 -36.92 8.74 4.27
N LYS A 290 -37.25 9.73 3.44
CA LYS A 290 -37.96 10.92 3.88
C LYS A 290 -39.41 10.59 4.24
N ALA A 291 -40.14 9.90 3.36
CA ALA A 291 -41.50 9.48 3.64
C ALA A 291 -41.56 8.51 4.83
N PHE A 292 -40.65 7.53 4.88
CA PHE A 292 -40.59 6.61 6.02
C PHE A 292 -40.35 7.31 7.35
N ARG A 293 -39.49 8.34 7.38
CA ARG A 293 -39.29 9.14 8.62
C ARG A 293 -40.51 9.94 9.01
N GLU A 294 -41.30 10.39 8.04
CA GLU A 294 -42.57 11.13 8.30
C GLU A 294 -43.69 10.19 8.77
N ASP A 295 -43.79 8.98 8.19
CA ASP A 295 -44.84 8.02 8.48
C ASP A 295 -44.57 7.18 9.76
N ASP A 296 -43.31 6.79 10.00
CA ASP A 296 -42.89 6.02 11.19
C ASP A 296 -41.57 6.60 11.76
N PRO A 297 -41.65 7.75 12.49
CA PRO A 297 -40.47 8.35 13.12
C PRO A 297 -39.76 7.44 14.11
N ALA A 298 -40.49 6.58 14.84
CA ALA A 298 -39.91 5.69 15.83
C ALA A 298 -39.13 4.54 15.15
N GLY A 299 -39.70 3.96 14.11
CA GLY A 299 -39.03 2.95 13.30
C GLY A 299 -37.79 3.52 12.63
N TYR A 300 -37.85 4.72 12.07
CA TYR A 300 -36.68 5.40 11.48
C TYR A 300 -35.56 5.61 12.50
N ALA A 301 -35.88 6.16 13.68
CA ALA A 301 -34.90 6.46 14.73
C ALA A 301 -34.18 5.19 15.24
N LYS A 302 -34.87 4.03 15.26
CA LYS A 302 -34.29 2.76 15.70
C LYS A 302 -33.09 2.31 14.87
N TYR A 303 -33.03 2.72 13.60
CA TYR A 303 -31.95 2.33 12.65
C TYR A 303 -31.00 3.49 12.34
N MET A 304 -31.10 4.60 13.07
CA MET A 304 -30.15 5.70 12.97
C MET A 304 -28.97 5.47 13.91
N GLU A 305 -27.79 5.46 13.34
CA GLU A 305 -26.52 5.37 14.09
C GLU A 305 -25.82 6.74 14.07
N PRO A 306 -25.17 7.16 15.18
CA PRO A 306 -24.38 8.37 15.19
C PRO A 306 -23.17 8.21 14.26
N SER A 307 -23.03 9.11 13.30
CA SER A 307 -21.84 9.20 12.46
C SER A 307 -20.95 10.34 12.96
N PRO A 308 -19.65 10.09 13.18
CA PRO A 308 -18.74 11.16 13.55
C PRO A 308 -18.69 12.22 12.45
N GLY A 309 -18.64 13.48 12.85
CA GLY A 309 -18.44 14.59 11.92
C GLY A 309 -17.08 14.49 11.21
N SER A 310 -17.01 14.93 9.96
CA SER A 310 -15.76 14.97 9.21
C SER A 310 -15.42 16.41 8.81
N ARG A 311 -14.12 16.73 8.72
CA ARG A 311 -13.67 18.00 8.14
C ARG A 311 -13.87 17.95 6.62
N ARG A 312 -14.50 18.98 6.06
CA ARG A 312 -14.66 19.14 4.61
C ARG A 312 -13.77 20.26 4.11
N PHE A 313 -12.90 19.95 3.15
CA PHE A 313 -12.12 20.94 2.44
C PHE A 313 -12.93 21.49 1.25
N SER A 314 -12.93 22.80 1.07
CA SER A 314 -13.53 23.46 -0.10
C SER A 314 -12.73 24.69 -0.46
N VAL A 315 -12.39 24.83 -1.72
CA VAL A 315 -11.79 26.04 -2.31
C VAL A 315 -12.91 27.02 -2.67
N LYS A 316 -12.69 28.33 -2.43
CA LYS A 316 -13.68 29.39 -2.70
C LYS A 316 -13.29 30.22 -3.92
#